data_da0d4224d08b49be9e4979653c3ef5d9
#
_entry.id   da0d4224d08b49be9e4979653c3ef5d9
#
_cell.length_a   1.000
_cell.length_b   1.000
_cell.length_c   1.000
_cell.angle_alpha   90.00
_cell.angle_beta   90.00
_cell.angle_gamma   90.00
#
_symmetry.space_group_name_H-M   'P 1'
#
loop_
_entity.id
_entity.type
_entity.pdbx_description
1 polymer ?
#
loop_
_entity_poly.entity_id
_entity_poly.type
_entity_poly.pdbx_seq_one_letter_code
_entity_poly.pdbx_strand_id
1 'polypeptide(L)'
;MPVFNFYHWTKELGSTLEDAGPIVPVTIGIPTALEEFCVEKGFQIPAAVSGYALIDTGASVSAVHEQLLIDLGVQPIDSMPTQTPHGVGRSFVYPAKVAFPAMNVENYRMDRLVGSQLSWATKDGKQIIMLLGRDILKFMLLVYNGLSSDVHLSF
;
A
#
# COMPACT_ATOMS: atom_id res chain seq x y z
N MET A 1 16.50 4.08 21.24
CA MET A 1 15.06 4.34 21.35
C MET A 1 14.45 4.19 19.97
N PRO A 2 13.40 3.44 19.81
CA PRO A 2 12.71 3.39 18.53
C PRO A 2 12.16 4.80 18.22
N VAL A 3 12.50 5.31 17.05
CA VAL A 3 11.90 6.54 16.54
C VAL A 3 10.54 6.16 16.00
N PHE A 4 9.48 6.60 16.64
CA PHE A 4 8.12 6.36 16.19
C PHE A 4 7.77 7.44 15.17
N ASN A 5 7.66 7.06 13.92
CA ASN A 5 7.05 7.87 12.89
C ASN A 5 5.53 7.66 12.95
N PHE A 6 4.76 8.70 12.74
CA PHE A 6 3.31 8.58 12.75
C PHE A 6 2.70 9.37 11.58
N TYR A 7 1.55 8.92 11.15
CA TYR A 7 0.67 9.64 10.25
C TYR A 7 -0.63 9.97 10.98
N HIS A 8 -1.03 11.23 10.87
CA HIS A 8 -2.30 11.73 11.38
C HIS A 8 -3.14 12.23 10.22
N TRP A 9 -4.32 11.67 10.06
CA TRP A 9 -5.26 12.05 9.01
C TRP A 9 -6.56 12.53 9.62
N THR A 10 -7.04 13.71 9.19
CA THR A 10 -8.23 14.37 9.69
C THR A 10 -9.14 14.78 8.55
N LYS A 11 -10.38 15.16 8.89
CA LYS A 11 -11.31 15.72 7.91
C LYS A 11 -10.84 17.04 7.27
N GLU A 12 -9.90 17.74 7.88
CA GLU A 12 -9.26 18.94 7.31
C GLU A 12 -8.47 18.62 6.04
N LEU A 13 -8.11 17.35 5.82
CA LEU A 13 -7.45 16.88 4.61
C LEU A 13 -8.43 16.64 3.43
N GLY A 14 -9.69 17.06 3.53
CA GLY A 14 -10.65 17.10 2.45
C GLY A 14 -11.69 15.98 2.44
N SER A 15 -11.48 14.89 3.19
CA SER A 15 -12.45 13.81 3.36
C SER A 15 -12.56 13.39 4.82
N THR A 16 -13.70 12.86 5.21
CA THR A 16 -13.89 12.30 6.56
C THR A 16 -13.54 10.81 6.59
N LEU A 17 -13.36 10.25 7.78
CA LEU A 17 -13.19 8.80 7.93
C LEU A 17 -14.40 8.01 7.43
N GLU A 18 -15.61 8.57 7.53
CA GLU A 18 -16.83 7.96 7.01
C GLU A 18 -16.81 7.89 5.47
N ASP A 19 -16.31 8.93 4.80
CA ASP A 19 -16.29 9.01 3.35
C ASP A 19 -15.19 8.16 2.71
N ALA A 20 -13.96 8.27 3.22
CA ALA A 20 -12.77 7.74 2.58
C ALA A 20 -12.20 6.50 3.29
N GLY A 21 -12.60 6.26 4.54
CA GLY A 21 -11.92 5.33 5.43
C GLY A 21 -10.55 5.84 5.90
N PRO A 22 -9.83 5.05 6.68
CA PRO A 22 -8.50 5.40 7.16
C PRO A 22 -7.47 5.19 6.06
N ILE A 23 -7.00 6.27 5.46
CA ILE A 23 -6.03 6.24 4.35
C ILE A 23 -4.70 6.87 4.76
N VAL A 24 -3.62 6.41 4.14
CA VAL A 24 -2.26 6.93 4.35
C VAL A 24 -1.56 7.08 2.99
N PRO A 25 -0.80 8.15 2.76
CA PRO A 25 0.00 8.30 1.56
C PRO A 25 1.00 7.14 1.42
N VAL A 26 1.12 6.60 0.22
CA VAL A 26 2.00 5.49 -0.08
C VAL A 26 2.67 5.70 -1.44
N THR A 27 3.89 5.17 -1.57
CA THR A 27 4.60 5.11 -2.85
C THR A 27 5.04 3.68 -3.10
N ILE A 28 4.76 3.16 -4.31
CA ILE A 28 5.09 1.80 -4.72
C ILE A 28 6.19 1.87 -5.77
N GLY A 29 7.29 1.18 -5.51
CA GLY A 29 8.45 1.08 -6.42
C GLY A 29 8.81 -0.37 -6.73
N ILE A 30 9.70 -0.56 -7.69
CA ILE A 30 10.19 -1.89 -8.06
C ILE A 30 11.00 -2.52 -6.91
N PRO A 31 11.04 -3.87 -6.82
CA PRO A 31 11.83 -4.55 -5.79
C PRO A 31 13.34 -4.30 -6.01
N THR A 32 14.10 -4.35 -4.92
CA THR A 32 15.56 -4.09 -4.92
C THR A 32 16.30 -4.93 -5.96
N ALA A 33 15.96 -6.21 -6.09
CA ALA A 33 16.61 -7.09 -7.07
C ALA A 33 16.42 -6.63 -8.52
N LEU A 34 15.24 -6.09 -8.85
CA LEU A 34 14.98 -5.54 -10.19
C LEU A 34 15.71 -4.19 -10.38
N GLU A 35 15.79 -3.39 -9.34
CA GLU A 35 16.55 -2.13 -9.37
C GLU A 35 18.04 -2.38 -9.62
N GLU A 36 18.64 -3.34 -8.89
CA GLU A 36 20.03 -3.76 -9.07
C GLU A 36 20.28 -4.29 -10.50
N PHE A 37 19.35 -5.08 -11.01
CA PHE A 37 19.42 -5.57 -12.39
C PHE A 37 19.38 -4.42 -13.42
N CYS A 38 18.50 -3.44 -13.24
CA CYS A 38 18.43 -2.27 -14.10
C CYS A 38 19.76 -1.50 -14.08
N VAL A 39 20.33 -1.28 -12.91
CA VAL A 39 21.64 -0.61 -12.75
C VAL A 39 22.74 -1.40 -13.47
N GLU A 40 22.83 -2.71 -13.25
CA GLU A 40 23.86 -3.57 -13.88
C GLU A 40 23.77 -3.54 -15.42
N LYS A 41 22.56 -3.53 -15.95
CA LYS A 41 22.32 -3.54 -17.41
C LYS A 41 22.26 -2.16 -18.04
N GLY A 42 22.36 -1.10 -17.27
CA GLY A 42 22.23 0.27 -17.76
C GLY A 42 20.80 0.63 -18.19
N PHE A 43 19.80 -0.04 -17.68
CA PHE A 43 18.41 0.30 -17.92
C PHE A 43 17.94 1.42 -16.99
N GLN A 44 16.99 2.20 -17.48
CA GLN A 44 16.37 3.22 -16.65
C GLN A 44 15.51 2.55 -15.56
N ILE A 45 15.69 2.99 -14.31
CA ILE A 45 14.85 2.57 -13.20
C ILE A 45 13.49 3.24 -13.35
N PRO A 46 12.37 2.48 -13.39
CA PRO A 46 11.03 3.07 -13.42
C PRO A 46 10.77 3.94 -12.19
N ALA A 47 10.15 5.09 -12.41
CA ALA A 47 9.75 5.96 -11.31
C ALA A 47 8.69 5.28 -10.44
N ALA A 48 8.83 5.38 -9.12
CA ALA A 48 7.83 4.87 -8.19
C ALA A 48 6.50 5.63 -8.34
N VAL A 49 5.39 4.93 -8.10
CA VAL A 49 4.03 5.47 -8.24
C VAL A 49 3.49 5.85 -6.88
N SER A 50 2.99 7.07 -6.75
CA SER A 50 2.40 7.60 -5.53
C SER A 50 0.89 7.52 -5.55
N GLY A 51 0.29 7.26 -4.40
CA GLY A 51 -1.15 7.20 -4.19
C GLY A 51 -1.45 7.06 -2.70
N TYR A 52 -2.55 6.38 -2.39
CA TYR A 52 -2.97 6.15 -1.01
C TYR A 52 -3.20 4.67 -0.75
N ALA A 53 -2.86 4.23 0.46
CA ALA A 53 -3.26 2.93 0.98
C ALA A 53 -4.46 3.09 1.90
N LEU A 54 -5.48 2.25 1.71
CA LEU A 54 -6.55 2.09 2.68
C LEU A 54 -6.09 1.12 3.77
N ILE A 55 -6.16 1.53 5.02
CA ILE A 55 -5.87 0.67 6.17
C ILE A 55 -7.02 -0.31 6.32
N ASP A 56 -6.75 -1.60 6.10
CA ASP A 56 -7.75 -2.67 6.10
C ASP A 56 -7.40 -3.74 7.15
N THR A 57 -7.98 -3.61 8.35
CA THR A 57 -7.82 -4.59 9.42
C THR A 57 -8.50 -5.92 9.11
N GLY A 58 -9.37 -5.98 8.11
CA GLY A 58 -10.02 -7.21 7.62
C GLY A 58 -9.11 -8.05 6.72
N ALA A 59 -8.16 -7.41 6.03
CA ALA A 59 -7.23 -8.12 5.16
C ALA A 59 -6.08 -8.76 5.95
N SER A 60 -5.82 -10.04 5.72
CA SER A 60 -4.67 -10.73 6.33
C SER A 60 -3.35 -10.41 5.64
N VAL A 61 -3.40 -10.08 4.34
CA VAL A 61 -2.27 -9.77 3.49
C VAL A 61 -2.54 -8.45 2.77
N SER A 62 -1.53 -7.63 2.64
CA SER A 62 -1.61 -6.38 1.88
C SER A 62 -1.75 -6.65 0.38
N ALA A 63 -2.54 -5.81 -0.28
CA ALA A 63 -2.80 -5.90 -1.71
C ALA A 63 -2.46 -4.58 -2.42
N VAL A 64 -2.13 -4.67 -3.68
CA VAL A 64 -1.78 -3.51 -4.51
C VAL A 64 -2.50 -3.59 -5.85
N HIS A 65 -2.78 -2.45 -6.45
CA HIS A 65 -3.37 -2.40 -7.79
C HIS A 65 -2.44 -3.08 -8.80
N GLU A 66 -2.85 -4.25 -9.30
CA GLU A 66 -1.99 -5.15 -10.07
C GLU A 66 -1.42 -4.50 -11.33
N GLN A 67 -2.24 -3.74 -12.06
CA GLN A 67 -1.79 -3.09 -13.29
C GLN A 67 -0.60 -2.16 -13.05
N LEU A 68 -0.53 -1.50 -11.89
CA LEU A 68 0.59 -0.66 -11.50
C LEU A 68 1.91 -1.43 -11.47
N LEU A 69 1.90 -2.66 -10.92
CA LEU A 69 3.11 -3.51 -10.88
C LEU A 69 3.49 -4.02 -12.26
N ILE A 70 2.51 -4.36 -13.09
CA ILE A 70 2.73 -4.75 -14.48
C ILE A 70 3.37 -3.60 -15.26
N ASP A 71 2.86 -2.39 -15.11
CA ASP A 71 3.39 -1.20 -15.77
C ASP A 71 4.81 -0.84 -15.32
N LEU A 72 5.14 -1.14 -14.06
CA LEU A 72 6.50 -1.03 -13.53
C LEU A 72 7.45 -2.15 -13.99
N GLY A 73 6.94 -3.15 -14.71
CA GLY A 73 7.73 -4.30 -15.19
C GLY A 73 8.02 -5.34 -14.13
N VAL A 74 7.33 -5.32 -12.99
CA VAL A 74 7.49 -6.32 -11.92
C VAL A 74 6.80 -7.61 -12.33
N GLN A 75 7.51 -8.72 -12.23
CA GLN A 75 6.96 -10.05 -12.52
C GLN A 75 6.40 -10.69 -11.25
N PRO A 76 5.30 -11.45 -11.34
CA PRO A 76 4.80 -12.21 -10.21
C PRO A 76 5.78 -13.33 -9.83
N ILE A 77 5.88 -13.60 -8.54
CA ILE A 77 6.74 -14.66 -7.98
C ILE A 77 5.95 -15.88 -7.53
N ASP A 78 4.64 -15.75 -7.36
CA ASP A 78 3.75 -16.79 -6.86
C ASP A 78 2.29 -16.47 -7.22
N SER A 79 1.38 -17.38 -6.87
CA SER A 79 -0.06 -17.15 -6.89
C SER A 79 -0.71 -17.78 -5.67
N MET A 80 -1.77 -17.17 -5.16
CA MET A 80 -2.50 -17.68 -4.00
C MET A 80 -4.01 -17.67 -4.21
N PRO A 81 -4.77 -18.57 -3.56
CA PRO A 81 -6.22 -18.49 -3.58
C PRO A 81 -6.70 -17.22 -2.88
N THR A 82 -7.68 -16.55 -3.46
CA THR A 82 -8.26 -15.33 -2.92
C THR A 82 -9.76 -15.48 -2.88
N GLN A 83 -10.37 -15.16 -1.74
CA GLN A 83 -11.83 -15.06 -1.65
C GLN A 83 -12.30 -13.74 -2.23
N THR A 84 -13.23 -13.83 -3.17
CA THR A 84 -13.91 -12.70 -3.76
C THR A 84 -15.42 -12.80 -3.52
N PRO A 85 -16.20 -11.74 -3.69
CA PRO A 85 -17.67 -11.80 -3.62
C PRO A 85 -18.29 -12.83 -4.59
N HIS A 86 -17.55 -13.22 -5.64
CA HIS A 86 -17.99 -14.18 -6.65
C HIS A 86 -17.47 -15.60 -6.45
N GLY A 87 -16.76 -15.86 -5.36
CA GLY A 87 -16.19 -17.16 -5.03
C GLY A 87 -14.67 -17.15 -4.85
N VAL A 88 -14.06 -18.33 -4.86
CA VAL A 88 -12.60 -18.48 -4.74
C VAL A 88 -11.96 -18.27 -6.11
N GLY A 89 -11.10 -17.29 -6.22
CA GLY A 89 -10.23 -17.03 -7.37
C GLY A 89 -8.76 -17.29 -7.04
N ARG A 90 -7.88 -16.95 -7.95
CA ARG A 90 -6.43 -16.89 -7.74
C ARG A 90 -5.93 -15.48 -8.05
N SER A 91 -5.04 -15.00 -7.20
CA SER A 91 -4.34 -13.73 -7.42
C SER A 91 -2.86 -13.97 -7.51
N PHE A 92 -2.16 -13.21 -8.32
CA PHE A 92 -0.71 -13.23 -8.38
C PHE A 92 -0.10 -12.49 -7.19
N VAL A 93 1.11 -12.88 -6.84
CA VAL A 93 1.88 -12.32 -5.72
C VAL A 93 3.15 -11.70 -6.27
N TYR A 94 3.43 -10.48 -5.86
CA TYR A 94 4.52 -9.65 -6.35
C TYR A 94 5.42 -9.17 -5.23
N PRO A 95 6.74 -9.05 -5.46
CA PRO A 95 7.62 -8.28 -4.59
C PRO A 95 7.57 -6.80 -4.98
N ALA A 96 7.68 -5.90 -4.01
CA ALA A 96 7.81 -4.46 -4.28
C ALA A 96 8.50 -3.74 -3.11
N LYS A 97 8.96 -2.51 -3.35
CA LYS A 97 9.28 -1.56 -2.30
C LYS A 97 8.07 -0.66 -2.05
N VAL A 98 7.74 -0.48 -0.79
CA VAL A 98 6.67 0.41 -0.34
C VAL A 98 7.29 1.51 0.51
N ALA A 99 6.93 2.74 0.27
CA ALA A 99 7.31 3.86 1.11
C ALA A 99 6.06 4.51 1.72
N PHE A 100 6.20 5.00 2.93
CA PHE A 100 5.18 5.77 3.63
C PHE A 100 5.73 7.17 3.92
N PRO A 101 5.61 8.13 2.98
CA PRO A 101 6.28 9.43 3.09
C PRO A 101 5.87 10.22 4.34
N ALA A 102 4.60 10.13 4.74
CA ALA A 102 4.10 10.80 5.93
C ALA A 102 4.69 10.28 7.25
N MET A 103 5.30 9.09 7.22
CA MET A 103 5.95 8.46 8.38
C MET A 103 7.48 8.40 8.25
N ASN A 104 8.06 9.02 7.23
CA ASN A 104 9.49 8.96 6.90
C ASN A 104 10.02 7.52 6.70
N VAL A 105 9.18 6.63 6.23
CA VAL A 105 9.57 5.26 5.84
C VAL A 105 9.79 5.23 4.35
N GLU A 106 11.06 5.19 3.96
CA GLU A 106 11.42 5.33 2.53
C GLU A 106 11.45 4.01 1.76
N ASN A 107 11.80 2.91 2.42
CA ASN A 107 12.05 1.63 1.74
C ASN A 107 11.57 0.45 2.58
N TYR A 108 10.27 0.26 2.69
CA TYR A 108 9.73 -0.96 3.29
C TYR A 108 9.69 -2.06 2.24
N ARG A 109 10.50 -3.08 2.44
CA ARG A 109 10.57 -4.22 1.52
C ARG A 109 9.40 -5.16 1.75
N MET A 110 8.56 -5.31 0.73
CA MET A 110 7.47 -6.27 0.71
C MET A 110 7.82 -7.41 -0.24
N ASP A 111 8.05 -8.59 0.29
CA ASP A 111 8.34 -9.77 -0.52
C ASP A 111 7.08 -10.38 -1.13
N ARG A 112 5.91 -10.10 -0.56
CA ARG A 112 4.63 -10.67 -0.98
C ARG A 112 3.48 -9.65 -0.88
N LEU A 113 3.16 -9.03 -1.99
CA LEU A 113 1.97 -8.21 -2.18
C LEU A 113 0.99 -8.94 -3.11
N VAL A 114 -0.27 -8.97 -2.75
CA VAL A 114 -1.29 -9.57 -3.61
C VAL A 114 -1.72 -8.57 -4.68
N GLY A 115 -1.63 -8.97 -5.94
CA GLY A 115 -2.20 -8.22 -7.05
C GLY A 115 -3.73 -8.24 -6.98
N SER A 116 -4.36 -7.08 -7.04
CA SER A 116 -5.82 -6.94 -6.98
C SER A 116 -6.27 -5.77 -7.85
N GLN A 117 -7.55 -5.73 -8.20
CA GLN A 117 -8.12 -4.58 -8.89
C GLN A 117 -8.59 -3.54 -7.87
N LEU A 118 -7.74 -2.54 -7.63
CA LEU A 118 -7.98 -1.45 -6.70
C LEU A 118 -8.07 -0.12 -7.46
N SER A 119 -9.11 0.06 -8.24
CA SER A 119 -9.26 1.24 -9.08
C SER A 119 -10.38 2.16 -8.59
N TRP A 120 -10.26 2.67 -7.37
CA TRP A 120 -11.19 3.69 -6.90
C TRP A 120 -10.48 4.90 -6.32
N ALA A 121 -11.17 6.02 -6.32
CA ALA A 121 -10.72 7.25 -5.70
C ALA A 121 -11.72 7.70 -4.62
N THR A 122 -11.22 8.43 -3.65
CA THR A 122 -12.06 9.13 -2.68
C THR A 122 -12.83 10.29 -3.37
N LYS A 123 -13.83 10.84 -2.71
CA LYS A 123 -14.63 11.96 -3.25
C LYS A 123 -13.77 13.19 -3.59
N ASP A 124 -12.68 13.40 -2.88
CA ASP A 124 -11.71 14.47 -3.11
C ASP A 124 -10.55 14.08 -4.05
N GLY A 125 -10.70 12.95 -4.76
CA GLY A 125 -9.80 12.56 -5.85
C GLY A 125 -8.52 11.81 -5.44
N LYS A 126 -8.40 11.36 -4.19
CA LYS A 126 -7.26 10.55 -3.75
C LYS A 126 -7.36 9.13 -4.30
N GLN A 127 -6.41 8.72 -5.11
CA GLN A 127 -6.37 7.37 -5.70
C GLN A 127 -5.93 6.34 -4.67
N ILE A 128 -6.76 5.32 -4.45
CA ILE A 128 -6.42 4.16 -3.63
C ILE A 128 -5.73 3.14 -4.51
N ILE A 129 -4.46 2.87 -4.22
CA ILE A 129 -3.63 1.95 -4.98
C ILE A 129 -3.18 0.73 -4.16
N MET A 130 -3.43 0.73 -2.85
CA MET A 130 -3.02 -0.32 -1.93
C MET A 130 -4.06 -0.55 -0.83
N LEU A 131 -4.21 -1.80 -0.40
CA LEU A 131 -4.82 -2.17 0.88
C LEU A 131 -3.69 -2.53 1.85
N LEU A 132 -3.64 -1.86 2.98
CA LEU A 132 -2.65 -2.09 4.04
C LEU A 132 -3.22 -3.10 5.03
N GLY A 133 -2.81 -4.35 4.90
CA GLY A 133 -3.32 -5.48 5.66
C GLY A 133 -2.57 -5.72 6.99
N ARG A 134 -3.02 -6.75 7.71
CA ARG A 134 -2.46 -7.13 9.02
C ARG A 134 -1.02 -7.64 8.97
N ASP A 135 -0.53 -8.07 7.82
CA ASP A 135 0.88 -8.43 7.61
C ASP A 135 1.84 -7.27 7.89
N ILE A 136 1.41 -6.04 7.64
CA ILE A 136 2.14 -4.81 8.00
C ILE A 136 1.60 -4.25 9.32
N LEU A 137 0.29 -4.16 9.49
CA LEU A 137 -0.34 -3.55 10.67
C LEU A 137 0.04 -4.22 11.99
N LYS A 138 0.45 -5.50 11.98
CA LYS A 138 0.94 -6.19 13.19
C LYS A 138 2.17 -5.54 13.85
N PHE A 139 2.88 -4.68 13.13
CA PHE A 139 4.02 -3.92 13.65
C PHE A 139 3.67 -2.49 14.04
N MET A 140 2.40 -2.11 13.94
CA MET A 140 1.94 -0.74 14.07
C MET A 140 0.89 -0.59 15.17
N LEU A 141 0.83 0.61 15.74
CA LEU A 141 -0.30 1.04 16.55
C LEU A 141 -1.24 1.86 15.68
N LEU A 142 -2.51 1.41 15.61
CA LEU A 142 -3.57 2.11 14.91
C LEU A 142 -4.59 2.63 15.92
N VAL A 143 -4.83 3.93 15.91
CA VAL A 143 -5.93 4.57 16.65
C VAL A 143 -6.92 5.15 15.66
N TYR A 144 -8.13 4.65 15.67
CA TYR A 144 -9.24 5.13 14.86
C TYR A 144 -10.23 5.88 15.76
N ASN A 145 -10.31 7.20 15.61
CA ASN A 145 -11.24 8.05 16.36
C ASN A 145 -12.34 8.56 15.44
N GLY A 146 -13.46 7.86 15.41
CA GLY A 146 -14.59 8.23 14.57
C GLY A 146 -15.28 9.53 15.00
N LEU A 147 -15.21 9.90 16.28
CA LEU A 147 -15.84 11.12 16.78
C LEU A 147 -15.17 12.39 16.27
N SER A 148 -13.84 12.42 16.27
CA SER A 148 -13.04 13.53 15.75
C SER A 148 -12.67 13.37 14.28
N SER A 149 -12.98 12.23 13.68
CA SER A 149 -12.60 11.89 12.31
C SER A 149 -11.09 11.93 12.09
N ASP A 150 -10.33 11.37 13.04
CA ASP A 150 -8.87 11.25 12.93
C ASP A 150 -8.40 9.79 13.00
N VAL A 151 -7.25 9.57 12.38
CA VAL A 151 -6.50 8.32 12.46
C VAL A 151 -5.04 8.62 12.82
N HIS A 152 -4.52 7.86 13.77
CA HIS A 152 -3.09 7.84 14.06
C HIS A 152 -2.54 6.47 13.74
N LEU A 153 -1.46 6.43 13.00
CA LEU A 153 -0.72 5.22 12.67
C LEU A 153 0.74 5.45 13.04
N SER A 154 1.31 4.56 13.86
CA SER A 154 2.71 4.67 14.30
C SER A 154 3.35 3.30 14.46
N PHE A 155 4.68 3.21 14.34
CA PHE A 155 5.47 2.00 14.57
C PHE A 155 6.90 2.32 15.02
#